data_79e17b273f17bd819a8e844c5c050baf
#
_entry.id   79e17b273f17bd819a8e844c5c050baf
#
_cell.length_a   1.000
_cell.length_b   1.000
_cell.length_c   1.000
_cell.angle_alpha   90.00
_cell.angle_beta   90.00
_cell.angle_gamma   90.00
#
_symmetry.space_group_name_H-M   'P 1'
#
loop_
_entity.id
_entity.type
_entity.pdbx_description
1 polymer ?
#
loop_
_entity_poly.entity_id
_entity_poly.type
_entity_poly.pdbx_seq_one_letter_code
_entity_poly.pdbx_strand_id
1 'polypeptide(L)'
;MSLEQEAVLKHIIEGSNVIVDACAGSGKSTTILSIAKELPYMKIRQFTYNSMLRHEIKEKTRELGLSNIEIHTYHSFSVKYYSSNAHTDTGIRNIIAKNTKPRQIIPDTNLVVIDETQDMTFLYFQLVVKMMRDSGKKVQLLILGDYMQGLYEFKGADIRFLTHAEVFWKELPLLNTKIFQKCTLKMSYRITNQMCKFINRDMLGENRLNSCRDGTPVIYIRRPRHQIEQIVVYQIRRLLSEGESPSDFFVLGSSVKGANSNIRRMENTLTEHGIPCHVPMFETDASDERVIDGKVVFSTFHSVKGRQRKYVFIVGFDQGYFYNARNVDLTLCPNTLYVGATRATHGLYLLENDSSRPLSFLKQNHHEMKQSDYIDFKGMPQTIFHTWEKEEAKNEIQTYYVTVTDLIKFVSEDVLEEISPIIDRIFITETPVEKEVNIPKIVEVRNGLFEDVSDLNGIAIPSMYYDDIQGEKRGATVLKEMIQLALKETKPGRHTFLKRAVE
;
A
#
# COMPACT_ATOMS: atom_id res chain seq x y z
N MET A 1 -1.83 -30.74 6.19
CA MET A 1 -1.04 -29.77 5.36
C MET A 1 -1.52 -29.88 3.92
N SER A 2 -1.37 -28.81 3.13
CA SER A 2 -1.53 -28.89 1.67
C SER A 2 -0.29 -29.46 1.00
N LEU A 3 -0.42 -29.86 -0.28
CA LEU A 3 0.74 -30.33 -1.06
C LEU A 3 1.88 -29.30 -1.11
N GLU A 4 1.55 -28.00 -1.21
CA GLU A 4 2.54 -26.91 -1.17
C GLU A 4 3.29 -26.87 0.18
N GLN A 5 2.56 -27.04 1.29
CA GLN A 5 3.13 -27.04 2.65
C GLN A 5 3.96 -28.31 2.91
N GLU A 6 3.54 -29.46 2.36
CA GLU A 6 4.27 -30.71 2.43
C GLU A 6 5.60 -30.64 1.67
N ALA A 7 5.63 -29.93 0.53
CA ALA A 7 6.88 -29.69 -0.19
C ALA A 7 7.88 -28.88 0.65
N VAL A 8 7.44 -27.89 1.41
CA VAL A 8 8.29 -27.14 2.33
C VAL A 8 8.85 -28.06 3.43
N LEU A 9 7.99 -28.85 4.06
CA LEU A 9 8.41 -29.83 5.09
C LEU A 9 9.42 -30.83 4.53
N LYS A 10 9.18 -31.38 3.34
CA LYS A 10 10.07 -32.33 2.67
C LYS A 10 11.48 -31.76 2.51
N HIS A 11 11.61 -30.53 2.00
CA HIS A 11 12.93 -29.89 1.83
C HIS A 11 13.62 -29.60 3.16
N ILE A 12 12.86 -29.30 4.22
CA ILE A 12 13.42 -29.15 5.58
C ILE A 12 13.98 -30.50 6.07
N ILE A 13 13.27 -31.62 5.86
CA ILE A 13 13.72 -32.97 6.22
C ILE A 13 14.98 -33.37 5.43
N GLU A 14 15.05 -33.02 4.14
CA GLU A 14 16.20 -33.22 3.27
C GLU A 14 17.44 -32.39 3.67
N GLY A 15 17.30 -31.50 4.67
CA GLY A 15 18.39 -30.65 5.18
C GLY A 15 18.66 -29.38 4.37
N SER A 16 17.85 -29.04 3.38
CA SER A 16 18.00 -27.83 2.57
C SER A 16 17.49 -26.59 3.32
N ASN A 17 18.11 -25.43 3.06
CA ASN A 17 17.50 -24.15 3.42
C ASN A 17 16.32 -23.89 2.48
N VAL A 18 15.25 -23.31 2.97
CA VAL A 18 14.03 -23.11 2.18
C VAL A 18 13.62 -21.64 2.16
N ILE A 19 13.34 -21.12 0.98
CA ILE A 19 12.76 -19.79 0.76
C ILE A 19 11.33 -20.02 0.26
N VAL A 20 10.36 -19.42 0.94
CA VAL A 20 8.94 -19.58 0.64
C VAL A 20 8.33 -18.23 0.29
N ASP A 21 7.97 -18.07 -0.98
CA ASP A 21 7.09 -16.98 -1.40
C ASP A 21 5.64 -17.41 -1.17
N ALA A 22 4.99 -16.78 -0.22
CA ALA A 22 3.70 -17.21 0.31
C ALA A 22 2.67 -16.10 0.18
N CYS A 23 1.64 -16.30 -0.61
CA CYS A 23 0.58 -15.31 -0.78
C CYS A 23 -0.22 -15.04 0.51
N ALA A 24 -1.04 -13.99 0.47
CA ALA A 24 -1.93 -13.63 1.57
C ALA A 24 -2.89 -14.78 1.92
N GLY A 25 -2.91 -15.17 3.20
CA GLY A 25 -3.81 -16.24 3.68
C GLY A 25 -3.42 -17.66 3.32
N SER A 26 -2.19 -17.90 2.85
CA SER A 26 -1.70 -19.23 2.45
C SER A 26 -1.34 -20.17 3.61
N GLY A 27 -1.46 -19.70 4.86
CA GLY A 27 -1.18 -20.53 6.02
C GLY A 27 0.30 -20.62 6.39
N LYS A 28 1.11 -19.54 6.22
CA LYS A 28 2.51 -19.46 6.68
C LYS A 28 2.69 -19.97 8.10
N SER A 29 1.94 -19.41 9.05
CA SER A 29 2.02 -19.80 10.45
C SER A 29 1.62 -21.27 10.68
N THR A 30 0.61 -21.76 9.96
CA THR A 30 0.22 -23.17 9.98
C THR A 30 1.34 -24.06 9.48
N THR A 31 2.03 -23.67 8.41
CA THR A 31 3.21 -24.41 7.88
C THR A 31 4.30 -24.52 8.94
N ILE A 32 4.64 -23.41 9.61
CA ILE A 32 5.68 -23.40 10.67
C ILE A 32 5.30 -24.31 11.83
N LEU A 33 4.04 -24.22 12.30
CA LEU A 33 3.55 -25.04 13.42
C LEU A 33 3.46 -26.53 13.04
N SER A 34 3.10 -26.82 11.79
CA SER A 34 3.11 -28.21 11.29
C SER A 34 4.52 -28.78 11.23
N ILE A 35 5.51 -28.00 10.76
CA ILE A 35 6.92 -28.40 10.78
C ILE A 35 7.37 -28.70 12.23
N ALA A 36 7.02 -27.85 13.19
CA ALA A 36 7.34 -28.07 14.59
C ALA A 36 6.69 -29.34 15.15
N LYS A 37 5.47 -29.65 14.73
CA LYS A 37 4.74 -30.86 15.14
C LYS A 37 5.34 -32.14 14.55
N GLU A 38 5.65 -32.12 13.25
CA GLU A 38 6.18 -33.29 12.53
C GLU A 38 7.65 -33.57 12.86
N LEU A 39 8.40 -32.56 13.34
CA LEU A 39 9.82 -32.65 13.67
C LEU A 39 10.08 -32.31 15.16
N PRO A 40 9.55 -33.08 16.12
CA PRO A 40 9.62 -32.74 17.55
C PRO A 40 11.06 -32.75 18.10
N TYR A 41 11.97 -33.44 17.43
CA TYR A 41 13.41 -33.47 17.76
C TYR A 41 14.16 -32.21 17.31
N MET A 42 13.57 -31.41 16.41
CA MET A 42 14.19 -30.22 15.84
C MET A 42 13.91 -29.00 16.74
N LYS A 43 14.93 -28.35 17.24
CA LYS A 43 14.82 -27.12 18.01
C LYS A 43 14.68 -25.94 17.04
N ILE A 44 13.52 -25.29 17.06
CA ILE A 44 13.13 -24.24 16.12
C ILE A 44 13.17 -22.90 16.83
N ARG A 45 13.73 -21.88 16.18
CA ARG A 45 13.64 -20.49 16.63
C ARG A 45 13.05 -19.63 15.54
N GLN A 46 11.88 -19.07 15.81
CA GLN A 46 11.15 -18.21 14.91
C GLN A 46 11.36 -16.73 15.27
N PHE A 47 11.70 -15.93 14.28
CA PHE A 47 11.66 -14.49 14.31
C PHE A 47 10.46 -13.98 13.52
N THR A 48 9.73 -13.04 14.08
CA THR A 48 8.64 -12.33 13.45
C THR A 48 8.72 -10.84 13.71
N TYR A 49 8.19 -10.02 12.80
CA TYR A 49 8.24 -8.56 12.93
C TYR A 49 7.31 -8.04 14.02
N ASN A 50 6.10 -8.59 14.14
CA ASN A 50 5.00 -8.04 14.93
C ASN A 50 4.81 -8.78 16.26
N SER A 51 4.65 -8.03 17.36
CA SER A 51 4.39 -8.59 18.70
C SER A 51 3.04 -9.32 18.80
N MET A 52 2.02 -8.84 18.08
CA MET A 52 0.70 -9.45 18.08
C MET A 52 0.74 -10.84 17.41
N LEU A 53 1.37 -10.93 16.22
CA LEU A 53 1.58 -12.21 15.56
C LEU A 53 2.38 -13.19 16.44
N ARG A 54 3.39 -12.69 17.16
CA ARG A 54 4.13 -13.49 18.16
C ARG A 54 3.20 -14.06 19.24
N HIS A 55 2.27 -13.25 19.77
CA HIS A 55 1.33 -13.72 20.81
C HIS A 55 0.39 -14.79 20.25
N GLU A 56 -0.23 -14.54 19.09
CA GLU A 56 -1.11 -15.50 18.43
C GLU A 56 -0.42 -16.85 18.17
N ILE A 57 0.81 -16.81 17.63
CA ILE A 57 1.55 -18.05 17.36
C ILE A 57 1.91 -18.76 18.67
N LYS A 58 2.27 -18.03 19.73
CA LYS A 58 2.54 -18.63 21.06
C LYS A 58 1.32 -19.29 21.69
N GLU A 59 0.14 -18.71 21.54
CA GLU A 59 -1.11 -19.32 21.99
C GLU A 59 -1.37 -20.62 21.25
N LYS A 60 -1.32 -20.61 19.93
CA LYS A 60 -1.46 -21.83 19.11
C LYS A 60 -0.40 -22.90 19.44
N THR A 61 0.83 -22.47 19.75
CA THR A 61 1.91 -23.38 20.18
C THR A 61 1.55 -24.08 21.48
N ARG A 62 0.97 -23.37 22.47
CA ARG A 62 0.51 -23.94 23.73
C ARG A 62 -0.68 -24.91 23.53
N GLU A 63 -1.65 -24.49 22.72
CA GLU A 63 -2.83 -25.32 22.40
C GLU A 63 -2.42 -26.64 21.73
N LEU A 64 -1.40 -26.60 20.88
CA LEU A 64 -0.86 -27.78 20.21
C LEU A 64 0.15 -28.57 21.03
N GLY A 65 0.50 -28.12 22.24
CA GLY A 65 1.48 -28.78 23.12
C GLY A 65 2.90 -28.81 22.57
N LEU A 66 3.28 -27.86 21.71
CA LEU A 66 4.60 -27.84 21.08
C LEU A 66 5.64 -27.18 22.02
N SER A 67 6.70 -27.91 22.34
CA SER A 67 7.78 -27.46 23.24
C SER A 67 9.10 -27.16 22.51
N ASN A 68 9.19 -27.55 21.24
CA ASN A 68 10.41 -27.49 20.44
C ASN A 68 10.54 -26.20 19.61
N ILE A 69 9.63 -25.24 19.75
CA ILE A 69 9.66 -23.96 19.05
C ILE A 69 9.67 -22.76 20.01
N GLU A 70 10.61 -21.86 19.81
CA GLU A 70 10.73 -20.60 20.55
C GLU A 70 10.47 -19.42 19.59
N ILE A 71 9.52 -18.53 19.95
CA ILE A 71 9.03 -17.47 19.08
C ILE A 71 9.38 -16.10 19.67
N HIS A 72 10.05 -15.26 18.87
CA HIS A 72 10.51 -13.94 19.23
C HIS A 72 10.14 -12.88 18.18
N THR A 73 9.97 -11.63 18.64
CA THR A 73 10.30 -10.48 17.80
C THR A 73 11.80 -10.19 17.95
N TYR A 74 12.39 -9.46 17.00
CA TYR A 74 13.81 -9.07 17.08
C TYR A 74 14.15 -8.37 18.40
N HIS A 75 13.29 -7.45 18.83
CA HIS A 75 13.43 -6.76 20.11
C HIS A 75 13.31 -7.70 21.31
N SER A 76 12.29 -8.58 21.34
CA SER A 76 12.11 -9.49 22.48
C SER A 76 13.25 -10.48 22.62
N PHE A 77 13.85 -10.89 21.50
CA PHE A 77 15.06 -11.72 21.51
C PHE A 77 16.26 -10.94 22.08
N SER A 78 16.46 -9.72 21.60
CA SER A 78 17.55 -8.84 22.06
C SER A 78 17.44 -8.51 23.55
N VAL A 79 16.22 -8.24 24.02
CA VAL A 79 15.95 -8.03 25.45
C VAL A 79 16.23 -9.29 26.25
N LYS A 80 15.86 -10.46 25.78
CA LYS A 80 16.07 -11.72 26.53
C LYS A 80 17.56 -12.08 26.62
N TYR A 81 18.29 -12.03 25.50
CA TYR A 81 19.61 -12.62 25.42
C TYR A 81 20.77 -11.63 25.52
N TYR A 82 20.58 -10.33 25.25
CA TYR A 82 21.69 -9.36 25.23
C TYR A 82 21.54 -8.24 26.26
N SER A 83 20.48 -7.44 26.18
CA SER A 83 20.35 -6.24 27.01
C SER A 83 18.90 -5.90 27.32
N SER A 84 18.57 -5.65 28.59
CA SER A 84 17.23 -5.17 28.97
C SER A 84 16.79 -3.90 28.27
N ASN A 85 17.73 -3.08 27.80
CA ASN A 85 17.45 -1.83 27.10
C ASN A 85 17.28 -2.00 25.59
N ALA A 86 17.27 -3.24 25.08
CA ALA A 86 17.17 -3.53 23.65
C ALA A 86 15.72 -3.67 23.14
N HIS A 87 14.81 -2.91 23.71
CA HIS A 87 13.41 -2.85 23.29
C HIS A 87 13.17 -1.88 22.12
N THR A 88 14.22 -1.23 21.61
CA THR A 88 14.22 -0.32 20.45
C THR A 88 15.32 -0.68 19.46
N ASP A 89 15.20 -0.20 18.22
CA ASP A 89 16.23 -0.35 17.17
C ASP A 89 17.59 0.21 17.62
N THR A 90 17.59 1.32 18.37
CA THR A 90 18.82 1.88 18.96
C THR A 90 19.49 0.90 19.88
N GLY A 91 18.72 0.17 20.70
CA GLY A 91 19.25 -0.88 21.56
C GLY A 91 19.90 -2.02 20.78
N ILE A 92 19.26 -2.46 19.69
CA ILE A 92 19.82 -3.49 18.79
C ILE A 92 21.10 -2.99 18.11
N ARG A 93 21.11 -1.74 17.60
CA ARG A 93 22.33 -1.12 17.01
C ARG A 93 23.49 -1.13 17.99
N ASN A 94 23.24 -0.79 19.25
CA ASN A 94 24.24 -0.82 20.30
C ASN A 94 24.82 -2.21 20.55
N ILE A 95 23.97 -3.25 20.55
CA ILE A 95 24.39 -4.65 20.68
C ILE A 95 25.35 -5.03 19.54
N ILE A 96 24.99 -4.68 18.31
CA ILE A 96 25.78 -4.99 17.11
C ILE A 96 27.09 -4.20 17.10
N ALA A 97 27.04 -2.87 17.27
CA ALA A 97 28.19 -1.98 17.22
C ALA A 97 29.24 -2.30 18.30
N LYS A 98 28.80 -2.64 19.53
CA LYS A 98 29.66 -3.00 20.64
C LYS A 98 30.03 -4.49 20.68
N ASN A 99 29.53 -5.27 19.72
CA ASN A 99 29.63 -6.73 19.72
C ASN A 99 29.29 -7.35 21.09
N THR A 100 28.21 -6.87 21.70
CA THR A 100 27.80 -7.25 23.06
C THR A 100 27.66 -8.78 23.16
N LYS A 101 28.29 -9.41 24.14
CA LYS A 101 28.13 -10.84 24.39
C LYS A 101 26.75 -11.15 24.95
N PRO A 102 26.19 -12.34 24.71
CA PRO A 102 24.96 -12.76 25.33
C PRO A 102 25.12 -12.80 26.86
N ARG A 103 24.10 -12.30 27.58
CA ARG A 103 24.06 -12.33 29.04
C ARG A 103 23.66 -13.70 29.61
N GLN A 104 23.16 -14.57 28.75
CA GLN A 104 22.84 -15.95 29.06
C GLN A 104 23.09 -16.81 27.81
N ILE A 105 23.27 -18.11 28.01
CA ILE A 105 23.51 -19.06 26.94
C ILE A 105 22.31 -19.01 25.97
N ILE A 106 22.57 -18.81 24.68
CA ILE A 106 21.57 -18.95 23.64
C ILE A 106 21.39 -20.46 23.39
N PRO A 107 20.19 -21.02 23.64
CA PRO A 107 19.97 -22.44 23.44
C PRO A 107 20.26 -22.88 22.02
N ASP A 108 20.67 -24.12 21.87
CA ASP A 108 20.89 -24.74 20.56
C ASP A 108 19.65 -24.60 19.66
N THR A 109 19.90 -24.34 18.41
CA THR A 109 18.87 -24.16 17.39
C THR A 109 19.26 -25.00 16.16
N ASN A 110 18.35 -25.82 15.65
CA ASN A 110 18.54 -26.58 14.43
C ASN A 110 18.00 -25.80 13.21
N LEU A 111 16.81 -25.19 13.39
CA LEU A 111 16.13 -24.46 12.35
C LEU A 111 15.82 -23.01 12.81
N VAL A 112 16.31 -22.05 12.07
CA VAL A 112 15.92 -20.64 12.22
C VAL A 112 14.86 -20.31 11.19
N VAL A 113 13.71 -19.86 11.67
CA VAL A 113 12.57 -19.44 10.85
C VAL A 113 12.51 -17.91 10.87
N ILE A 114 12.49 -17.30 9.70
CA ILE A 114 12.29 -15.86 9.52
C ILE A 114 10.94 -15.67 8.85
N ASP A 115 9.97 -15.23 9.62
CA ASP A 115 8.60 -15.01 9.17
C ASP A 115 8.38 -13.53 8.87
N GLU A 116 7.49 -13.23 7.91
CA GLU A 116 7.26 -11.89 7.37
C GLU A 116 8.55 -11.22 6.88
N THR A 117 9.37 -11.96 6.16
CA THR A 117 10.73 -11.53 5.75
C THR A 117 10.71 -10.28 4.86
N GLN A 118 9.62 -9.98 4.16
CA GLN A 118 9.46 -8.74 3.40
C GLN A 118 9.54 -7.47 4.26
N ASP A 119 9.40 -7.61 5.60
CA ASP A 119 9.54 -6.50 6.54
C ASP A 119 10.91 -6.49 7.25
N MET A 120 11.83 -7.35 6.84
CA MET A 120 13.16 -7.43 7.42
C MET A 120 13.98 -6.20 7.06
N THR A 121 14.62 -5.60 8.08
CA THR A 121 15.62 -4.53 7.90
C THR A 121 17.03 -5.11 7.91
N PHE A 122 18.00 -4.36 7.39
CA PHE A 122 19.42 -4.75 7.51
C PHE A 122 19.85 -4.92 8.97
N LEU A 123 19.32 -4.11 9.88
CA LEU A 123 19.59 -4.22 11.32
C LEU A 123 19.13 -5.57 11.88
N TYR A 124 17.96 -6.03 11.50
CA TYR A 124 17.42 -7.32 11.94
C TYR A 124 18.19 -8.50 11.33
N PHE A 125 18.58 -8.39 10.08
CA PHE A 125 19.48 -9.34 9.45
C PHE A 125 20.80 -9.48 10.24
N GLN A 126 21.46 -8.36 10.56
CA GLN A 126 22.67 -8.35 11.36
C GLN A 126 22.47 -8.99 12.75
N LEU A 127 21.32 -8.76 13.39
CA LEU A 127 20.99 -9.38 14.68
C LEU A 127 20.88 -10.89 14.57
N VAL A 128 20.20 -11.41 13.54
CA VAL A 128 20.07 -12.86 13.31
C VAL A 128 21.45 -13.48 13.03
N VAL A 129 22.27 -12.85 12.20
CA VAL A 129 23.65 -13.29 11.94
C VAL A 129 24.48 -13.30 13.21
N LYS A 130 24.35 -12.27 14.06
CA LYS A 130 25.03 -12.23 15.36
C LYS A 130 24.57 -13.36 16.28
N MET A 131 23.25 -13.60 16.37
CA MET A 131 22.69 -14.70 17.16
C MET A 131 23.27 -16.05 16.69
N MET A 132 23.35 -16.29 15.38
CA MET A 132 23.92 -17.54 14.83
C MET A 132 25.40 -17.69 15.20
N ARG A 133 26.20 -16.61 15.14
CA ARG A 133 27.61 -16.60 15.57
C ARG A 133 27.75 -16.90 17.05
N ASP A 134 26.96 -16.22 17.88
CA ASP A 134 27.07 -16.33 19.32
C ASP A 134 26.56 -17.69 19.85
N SER A 135 25.67 -18.36 19.11
CA SER A 135 25.25 -19.75 19.42
C SER A 135 26.33 -20.79 19.11
N GLY A 136 27.30 -20.44 18.25
CA GLY A 136 28.44 -21.31 17.89
C GLY A 136 28.08 -22.54 17.06
N LYS A 137 26.80 -22.67 16.63
CA LYS A 137 26.32 -23.81 15.84
C LYS A 137 25.81 -23.36 14.48
N LYS A 138 26.01 -24.23 13.52
CA LYS A 138 25.40 -24.07 12.20
C LYS A 138 23.92 -24.39 12.27
N VAL A 139 23.12 -23.70 11.48
CA VAL A 139 21.67 -23.85 11.42
C VAL A 139 21.17 -24.07 10.02
N GLN A 140 19.96 -24.57 9.90
CA GLN A 140 19.16 -24.58 8.70
C GLN A 140 18.24 -23.34 8.70
N LEU A 141 17.87 -22.81 7.54
CA LEU A 141 17.01 -21.65 7.42
C LEU A 141 15.68 -21.99 6.76
N LEU A 142 14.62 -21.42 7.29
CA LEU A 142 13.32 -21.33 6.64
C LEU A 142 12.92 -19.85 6.58
N ILE A 143 12.87 -19.31 5.38
CA ILE A 143 12.59 -17.89 5.11
C ILE A 143 11.23 -17.80 4.44
N LEU A 144 10.25 -17.13 5.09
CA LEU A 144 8.90 -17.01 4.56
C LEU A 144 8.48 -15.54 4.47
N GLY A 145 7.70 -15.24 3.46
CA GLY A 145 7.12 -13.93 3.30
C GLY A 145 6.21 -13.81 2.09
N ASP A 146 5.58 -12.65 1.96
CA ASP A 146 4.81 -12.25 0.79
C ASP A 146 5.36 -10.92 0.28
N TYR A 147 6.06 -10.92 -0.85
CA TYR A 147 6.69 -9.70 -1.36
C TYR A 147 5.66 -8.60 -1.67
N MET A 148 4.42 -8.97 -2.00
CA MET A 148 3.32 -8.03 -2.20
C MET A 148 2.77 -7.44 -0.88
N GLN A 149 3.19 -7.94 0.27
CA GLN A 149 2.86 -7.40 1.59
C GLN A 149 3.98 -6.55 2.22
N GLY A 150 5.03 -6.22 1.47
CA GLY A 150 6.07 -5.27 1.90
C GLY A 150 5.52 -3.85 1.96
N LEU A 151 5.33 -3.31 3.16
CA LEU A 151 4.76 -1.97 3.39
C LEU A 151 5.68 -1.04 4.17
N TYR A 152 6.81 -1.52 4.67
CA TYR A 152 7.63 -0.79 5.63
C TYR A 152 9.00 -0.36 5.08
N GLU A 153 9.11 -0.17 3.76
CA GLU A 153 10.34 0.37 3.13
C GLU A 153 10.75 1.70 3.77
N PHE A 154 9.80 2.56 4.11
CA PHE A 154 10.05 3.83 4.79
C PHE A 154 10.63 3.67 6.21
N LYS A 155 10.54 2.47 6.81
CA LYS A 155 11.19 2.08 8.07
C LYS A 155 12.52 1.33 7.84
N GLY A 156 12.97 1.23 6.59
CA GLY A 156 14.21 0.53 6.21
C GLY A 156 14.05 -0.97 5.97
N ALA A 157 12.80 -1.46 5.84
CA ALA A 157 12.57 -2.83 5.39
C ALA A 157 13.01 -2.99 3.92
N ASP A 158 13.58 -4.14 3.60
CA ASP A 158 14.10 -4.42 2.28
C ASP A 158 13.60 -5.79 1.81
N ILE A 159 12.72 -5.75 0.81
CA ILE A 159 12.10 -6.93 0.22
C ILE A 159 13.11 -7.92 -0.35
N ARG A 160 14.33 -7.49 -0.67
CA ARG A 160 15.38 -8.34 -1.19
C ARG A 160 15.81 -9.41 -0.21
N PHE A 161 15.63 -9.23 1.10
CA PHE A 161 15.85 -10.28 2.10
C PHE A 161 14.97 -11.51 1.87
N LEU A 162 13.83 -11.35 1.18
CA LEU A 162 12.97 -12.45 0.72
C LEU A 162 13.29 -12.84 -0.73
N THR A 163 13.22 -11.89 -1.66
CA THR A 163 13.30 -12.16 -3.10
C THR A 163 14.70 -12.60 -3.56
N HIS A 164 15.73 -12.12 -2.88
CA HIS A 164 17.15 -12.43 -3.11
C HIS A 164 17.80 -13.07 -1.86
N ALA A 165 17.01 -13.74 -1.02
CA ALA A 165 17.47 -14.31 0.24
C ALA A 165 18.74 -15.17 0.08
N GLU A 166 18.81 -15.99 -0.94
CA GLU A 166 19.99 -16.83 -1.22
C GLU A 166 21.28 -16.00 -1.29
N VAL A 167 21.27 -14.83 -1.94
CA VAL A 167 22.45 -13.97 -2.08
C VAL A 167 22.95 -13.48 -0.72
N PHE A 168 22.04 -13.13 0.18
CA PHE A 168 22.42 -12.61 1.50
C PHE A 168 22.91 -13.70 2.44
N TRP A 169 22.31 -14.89 2.38
CA TRP A 169 22.54 -15.93 3.38
C TRP A 169 23.59 -16.96 2.97
N LYS A 170 23.73 -17.26 1.67
CA LYS A 170 24.58 -18.36 1.16
C LYS A 170 26.03 -18.23 1.56
N GLU A 171 26.57 -17.00 1.59
CA GLU A 171 27.98 -16.75 1.89
C GLU A 171 28.31 -16.84 3.39
N LEU A 172 27.30 -16.94 4.25
CA LEU A 172 27.53 -17.08 5.68
C LEU A 172 28.05 -18.45 6.02
N PRO A 173 29.16 -18.60 6.78
CA PRO A 173 29.70 -19.89 7.21
C PRO A 173 28.85 -20.58 8.31
N LEU A 174 27.73 -19.97 8.65
CA LEU A 174 26.85 -20.33 9.76
C LEU A 174 25.75 -21.32 9.37
N LEU A 175 25.67 -21.70 8.11
CA LEU A 175 24.65 -22.62 7.60
C LEU A 175 25.16 -24.07 7.57
N ASN A 176 24.26 -25.02 7.86
CA ASN A 176 24.53 -26.45 7.71
C ASN A 176 24.82 -26.83 6.27
N THR A 177 24.12 -26.19 5.34
CA THR A 177 24.25 -26.40 3.89
C THR A 177 24.21 -25.06 3.15
N LYS A 178 24.74 -25.04 1.94
CA LYS A 178 24.61 -23.92 0.99
C LYS A 178 23.51 -24.14 -0.03
N ILE A 179 22.75 -25.24 0.08
CA ILE A 179 21.64 -25.55 -0.81
C ILE A 179 20.41 -24.78 -0.36
N PHE A 180 19.80 -24.05 -1.27
CA PHE A 180 18.54 -23.35 -1.08
C PHE A 180 17.50 -23.90 -2.05
N GLN A 181 16.33 -24.24 -1.51
CA GLN A 181 15.15 -24.64 -2.28
C GLN A 181 14.12 -23.49 -2.24
N LYS A 182 13.48 -23.24 -3.36
CA LYS A 182 12.42 -22.23 -3.47
C LYS A 182 11.08 -22.92 -3.55
N CYS A 183 10.18 -22.55 -2.66
CA CYS A 183 8.80 -23.01 -2.62
C CYS A 183 7.84 -21.84 -2.77
N THR A 184 6.63 -22.14 -3.20
CA THR A 184 5.53 -21.16 -3.26
C THR A 184 4.33 -21.71 -2.52
N LEU A 185 3.64 -20.83 -1.77
CA LEU A 185 2.34 -21.12 -1.20
C LEU A 185 1.32 -20.19 -1.88
N LYS A 186 0.64 -20.68 -2.90
CA LYS A 186 -0.32 -19.90 -3.70
C LYS A 186 -1.78 -20.09 -3.25
N MET A 187 -2.08 -21.17 -2.54
CA MET A 187 -3.43 -21.46 -2.06
C MET A 187 -3.79 -20.57 -0.87
N SER A 188 -4.67 -19.61 -1.07
CA SER A 188 -5.24 -18.78 -0.01
C SER A 188 -6.47 -19.45 0.61
N TYR A 189 -6.46 -19.59 1.92
CA TYR A 189 -7.60 -20.08 2.71
C TYR A 189 -8.46 -18.93 3.26
N ARG A 190 -8.09 -17.70 2.93
CA ARG A 190 -8.76 -16.49 3.41
C ARG A 190 -9.77 -15.94 2.42
N ILE A 191 -9.32 -15.62 1.23
CA ILE A 191 -10.12 -14.97 0.19
C ILE A 191 -10.97 -15.98 -0.59
N THR A 192 -11.98 -15.48 -1.29
CA THR A 192 -12.85 -16.30 -2.17
C THR A 192 -12.27 -16.39 -3.59
N ASN A 193 -12.80 -17.32 -4.40
CA ASN A 193 -12.45 -17.46 -5.81
C ASN A 193 -12.70 -16.17 -6.59
N GLN A 194 -13.79 -15.45 -6.30
CA GLN A 194 -14.14 -14.19 -6.95
C GLN A 194 -13.13 -13.09 -6.63
N MET A 195 -12.75 -12.95 -5.37
CA MET A 195 -11.69 -12.02 -4.96
C MET A 195 -10.34 -12.40 -5.57
N CYS A 196 -10.04 -13.70 -5.59
CA CYS A 196 -8.81 -14.22 -6.20
C CYS A 196 -8.73 -13.88 -7.70
N LYS A 197 -9.83 -14.09 -8.46
CA LYS A 197 -9.91 -13.72 -9.88
C LYS A 197 -9.68 -12.23 -10.07
N PHE A 198 -10.34 -11.38 -9.27
CA PHE A 198 -10.18 -9.92 -9.33
C PHE A 198 -8.73 -9.51 -9.06
N ILE A 199 -8.15 -9.98 -7.97
CA ILE A 199 -6.77 -9.62 -7.60
C ILE A 199 -5.78 -10.06 -8.69
N ASN A 200 -5.89 -11.28 -9.18
CA ASN A 200 -4.99 -11.81 -10.19
C ASN A 200 -5.15 -11.10 -11.54
N ARG A 201 -6.38 -10.99 -12.04
CA ARG A 201 -6.65 -10.51 -13.40
C ARG A 201 -6.64 -9.00 -13.50
N ASP A 202 -7.33 -8.32 -12.55
CA ASP A 202 -7.54 -6.87 -12.65
C ASP A 202 -6.44 -6.09 -11.94
N MET A 203 -6.01 -6.52 -10.76
CA MET A 203 -5.01 -5.77 -10.01
C MET A 203 -3.58 -6.10 -10.45
N LEU A 204 -3.23 -7.39 -10.55
CA LEU A 204 -1.84 -7.82 -10.76
C LEU A 204 -1.51 -8.12 -12.21
N GLY A 205 -2.45 -8.66 -12.98
CA GLY A 205 -2.19 -9.18 -14.34
C GLY A 205 -1.40 -10.50 -14.34
N GLU A 206 -1.37 -11.20 -13.21
CA GLU A 206 -0.67 -12.48 -13.05
C GLU A 206 -1.41 -13.44 -12.11
N ASN A 207 -1.15 -14.74 -12.23
CA ASN A 207 -1.74 -15.77 -11.38
C ASN A 207 -0.92 -15.97 -10.10
N ARG A 208 -1.05 -15.03 -9.16
CA ARG A 208 -0.33 -15.08 -7.88
C ARG A 208 -1.03 -15.91 -6.81
N LEU A 209 -2.35 -15.89 -6.78
CA LEU A 209 -3.17 -16.50 -5.74
C LEU A 209 -4.08 -17.57 -6.34
N ASN A 210 -4.35 -18.61 -5.55
CA ASN A 210 -5.44 -19.55 -5.77
C ASN A 210 -6.36 -19.52 -4.55
N SER A 211 -7.61 -19.93 -4.72
CA SER A 211 -8.55 -20.09 -3.63
C SER A 211 -9.28 -21.41 -3.77
N CYS A 212 -9.71 -21.99 -2.65
CA CYS A 212 -10.51 -23.21 -2.61
C CYS A 212 -11.97 -22.93 -2.20
N ARG A 213 -12.37 -21.67 -2.10
CA ARG A 213 -13.64 -21.26 -1.54
C ARG A 213 -14.36 -20.28 -2.46
N ASP A 214 -15.60 -20.60 -2.83
CA ASP A 214 -16.46 -19.67 -3.53
C ASP A 214 -17.07 -18.63 -2.58
N GLY A 215 -17.45 -17.50 -3.13
CA GLY A 215 -18.08 -16.40 -2.40
C GLY A 215 -18.87 -15.48 -3.32
N THR A 216 -19.25 -14.33 -2.81
CA THR A 216 -19.93 -13.31 -3.61
C THR A 216 -18.94 -12.61 -4.56
N PRO A 217 -19.42 -12.11 -5.71
CA PRO A 217 -18.62 -11.24 -6.57
C PRO A 217 -18.05 -10.05 -5.80
N VAL A 218 -16.91 -9.56 -6.24
CA VAL A 218 -16.34 -8.29 -5.74
C VAL A 218 -17.29 -7.15 -6.14
N ILE A 219 -17.69 -6.34 -5.18
CA ILE A 219 -18.62 -5.24 -5.42
C ILE A 219 -17.83 -3.99 -5.78
N TYR A 220 -17.89 -3.58 -7.03
CA TYR A 220 -17.23 -2.39 -7.54
C TYR A 220 -18.26 -1.27 -7.73
N ILE A 221 -18.12 -0.17 -6.97
CA ILE A 221 -19.09 0.92 -6.95
C ILE A 221 -18.42 2.20 -7.44
N ARG A 222 -18.93 2.77 -8.53
CA ARG A 222 -18.50 4.05 -9.05
C ARG A 222 -19.62 5.07 -8.92
N ARG A 223 -19.42 6.08 -8.07
CA ARG A 223 -20.41 7.12 -7.74
C ARG A 223 -19.72 8.43 -7.33
N PRO A 224 -20.44 9.55 -7.37
CA PRO A 224 -19.98 10.80 -6.77
C PRO A 224 -19.58 10.61 -5.31
N ARG A 225 -18.55 11.34 -4.88
CA ARG A 225 -17.94 11.21 -3.57
C ARG A 225 -18.96 11.24 -2.40
N HIS A 226 -19.95 12.16 -2.47
CA HIS A 226 -20.98 12.28 -1.42
C HIS A 226 -21.92 11.06 -1.36
N GLN A 227 -22.16 10.39 -2.49
CA GLN A 227 -22.97 9.15 -2.54
C GLN A 227 -22.19 7.96 -2.01
N ILE A 228 -20.88 7.90 -2.20
CA ILE A 228 -20.03 6.81 -1.67
C ILE A 228 -20.19 6.72 -0.16
N GLU A 229 -20.19 7.86 0.55
CA GLU A 229 -20.36 7.88 2.00
C GLU A 229 -21.71 7.27 2.42
N GLN A 230 -22.79 7.66 1.77
CA GLN A 230 -24.13 7.14 2.02
C GLN A 230 -24.22 5.63 1.71
N ILE A 231 -23.60 5.20 0.63
CA ILE A 231 -23.60 3.79 0.22
C ILE A 231 -22.85 2.91 1.23
N VAL A 232 -21.68 3.33 1.71
CA VAL A 232 -20.93 2.57 2.73
C VAL A 232 -21.75 2.44 4.01
N VAL A 233 -22.29 3.56 4.50
CA VAL A 233 -23.16 3.56 5.69
C VAL A 233 -24.38 2.64 5.48
N TYR A 234 -25.04 2.75 4.34
CA TYR A 234 -26.18 1.89 4.01
C TYR A 234 -25.79 0.41 3.98
N GLN A 235 -24.71 0.05 3.31
CA GLN A 235 -24.28 -1.35 3.19
C GLN A 235 -23.91 -1.94 4.55
N ILE A 236 -23.20 -1.21 5.39
CA ILE A 236 -22.85 -1.66 6.74
C ILE A 236 -24.14 -1.88 7.55
N ARG A 237 -25.05 -0.90 7.55
CA ARG A 237 -26.34 -1.03 8.28
C ARG A 237 -27.19 -2.20 7.78
N ARG A 238 -27.24 -2.43 6.48
CA ARG A 238 -27.93 -3.57 5.87
C ARG A 238 -27.34 -4.89 6.37
N LEU A 239 -26.01 -5.04 6.29
CA LEU A 239 -25.33 -6.27 6.74
C LEU A 239 -25.51 -6.51 8.25
N LEU A 240 -25.47 -5.45 9.06
CA LEU A 240 -25.79 -5.54 10.50
C LEU A 240 -27.24 -6.01 10.73
N SER A 241 -28.20 -5.55 9.93
CA SER A 241 -29.60 -6.02 10.02
C SER A 241 -29.77 -7.46 9.55
N GLU A 242 -28.86 -7.99 8.75
CA GLU A 242 -28.77 -9.38 8.32
C GLU A 242 -28.07 -10.30 9.34
N GLY A 243 -27.60 -9.73 10.48
CA GLY A 243 -27.03 -10.48 11.60
C GLY A 243 -25.51 -10.43 11.70
N GLU A 244 -24.83 -9.64 10.88
CA GLU A 244 -23.37 -9.43 11.01
C GLU A 244 -23.04 -8.56 12.22
N SER A 245 -21.83 -8.70 12.73
CA SER A 245 -21.33 -7.92 13.87
C SER A 245 -20.55 -6.67 13.41
N PRO A 246 -20.53 -5.57 14.19
CA PRO A 246 -19.63 -4.45 13.91
C PRO A 246 -18.16 -4.86 13.80
N SER A 247 -17.74 -5.93 14.48
CA SER A 247 -16.38 -6.51 14.36
C SER A 247 -16.08 -7.09 12.98
N ASP A 248 -17.07 -7.24 12.11
CA ASP A 248 -16.89 -7.88 10.81
C ASP A 248 -16.45 -6.90 9.71
N PHE A 249 -16.28 -5.61 10.04
CA PHE A 249 -16.06 -4.57 9.04
C PHE A 249 -14.73 -3.84 9.17
N PHE A 250 -14.02 -3.70 8.03
CA PHE A 250 -13.00 -2.70 7.79
C PHE A 250 -13.48 -1.68 6.76
N VAL A 251 -13.23 -0.40 7.04
CA VAL A 251 -13.34 0.70 6.07
C VAL A 251 -11.96 1.31 5.91
N LEU A 252 -11.35 1.10 4.76
CA LEU A 252 -9.95 1.42 4.48
C LEU A 252 -9.82 2.60 3.52
N GLY A 253 -8.86 3.46 3.79
CA GLY A 253 -8.50 4.54 2.89
C GLY A 253 -7.03 4.95 3.05
N SER A 254 -6.57 5.82 2.15
CA SER A 254 -5.20 6.34 2.17
C SER A 254 -4.89 7.16 3.42
N SER A 255 -5.90 7.81 4.01
CA SER A 255 -5.79 8.59 5.24
C SER A 255 -7.10 8.57 6.03
N VAL A 256 -6.98 8.50 7.36
CA VAL A 256 -8.11 8.55 8.31
C VAL A 256 -8.04 9.77 9.24
N LYS A 257 -6.98 10.59 9.14
CA LYS A 257 -6.68 11.65 10.11
C LYS A 257 -7.37 12.99 9.82
N GLY A 258 -7.80 13.24 8.58
CA GLY A 258 -8.42 14.51 8.23
C GLY A 258 -9.81 14.66 8.86
N ALA A 259 -10.05 15.71 9.65
CA ALA A 259 -11.35 15.95 10.28
C ALA A 259 -12.51 16.01 9.26
N ASN A 260 -12.24 16.52 8.05
CA ASN A 260 -13.21 16.61 6.96
C ASN A 260 -13.11 15.46 5.94
N SER A 261 -12.39 14.38 6.27
CA SER A 261 -12.29 13.23 5.37
C SER A 261 -13.61 12.48 5.27
N ASN A 262 -13.85 11.85 4.12
CA ASN A 262 -15.04 11.00 3.93
C ASN A 262 -15.14 9.93 5.01
N ILE A 263 -14.00 9.39 5.40
CA ILE A 263 -13.91 8.34 6.43
C ILE A 263 -14.46 8.86 7.77
N ARG A 264 -14.11 10.09 8.17
CA ARG A 264 -14.65 10.68 9.40
C ARG A 264 -16.14 10.95 9.33
N ARG A 265 -16.66 11.37 8.18
CA ARG A 265 -18.11 11.57 8.00
C ARG A 265 -18.88 10.25 8.09
N MET A 266 -18.37 9.19 7.47
CA MET A 266 -18.97 7.84 7.59
C MET A 266 -18.98 7.36 9.04
N GLU A 267 -17.88 7.53 9.77
CA GLU A 267 -17.74 7.16 11.17
C GLU A 267 -18.75 7.92 12.04
N ASN A 268 -18.84 9.25 11.89
CA ASN A 268 -19.79 10.07 12.61
C ASN A 268 -21.23 9.61 12.35
N THR A 269 -21.60 9.40 11.07
CA THR A 269 -22.95 8.95 10.70
C THR A 269 -23.28 7.58 11.29
N LEU A 270 -22.36 6.62 11.28
CA LEU A 270 -22.58 5.32 11.91
C LEU A 270 -22.72 5.45 13.43
N THR A 271 -21.90 6.28 14.06
CA THR A 271 -21.96 6.55 15.51
C THR A 271 -23.29 7.21 15.91
N GLU A 272 -23.79 8.17 15.13
CA GLU A 272 -25.12 8.77 15.30
C GLU A 272 -26.26 7.74 15.22
N HIS A 273 -26.07 6.65 14.48
CA HIS A 273 -27.00 5.53 14.42
C HIS A 273 -26.75 4.47 15.51
N GLY A 274 -25.90 4.76 16.51
CA GLY A 274 -25.60 3.86 17.62
C GLY A 274 -24.69 2.67 17.25
N ILE A 275 -24.00 2.70 16.11
CA ILE A 275 -23.09 1.66 15.68
C ILE A 275 -21.69 1.97 16.22
N PRO A 276 -21.09 1.07 17.04
CA PRO A 276 -19.77 1.30 17.59
C PRO A 276 -18.69 1.35 16.48
N CYS A 277 -17.92 2.43 16.48
CA CYS A 277 -16.84 2.65 15.52
C CYS A 277 -15.48 2.83 16.22
N HIS A 278 -14.41 2.55 15.50
CA HIS A 278 -13.04 2.82 15.95
C HIS A 278 -12.22 3.42 14.82
N VAL A 279 -11.60 4.59 15.10
CA VAL A 279 -10.62 5.21 14.21
C VAL A 279 -9.33 5.34 14.97
N PRO A 280 -8.25 4.61 14.60
CA PRO A 280 -7.00 4.68 15.32
C PRO A 280 -6.38 6.07 15.19
N MET A 281 -6.05 6.68 16.33
CA MET A 281 -5.35 7.98 16.39
C MET A 281 -3.85 7.81 16.16
N PHE A 282 -3.28 6.70 16.61
CA PHE A 282 -1.88 6.33 16.46
C PHE A 282 -1.75 4.96 15.80
N GLU A 283 -0.60 4.67 15.18
CA GLU A 283 -0.33 3.35 14.60
C GLU A 283 -0.39 2.22 15.66
N THR A 284 -0.09 2.56 16.92
CA THR A 284 -0.14 1.65 18.06
C THR A 284 -1.56 1.30 18.49
N ASP A 285 -2.51 2.22 18.34
CA ASP A 285 -3.92 2.01 18.76
C ASP A 285 -4.65 1.00 17.88
N ALA A 286 -4.20 0.87 16.63
CA ALA A 286 -4.72 -0.14 15.72
C ALA A 286 -4.31 -1.57 16.10
N SER A 287 -3.47 -1.76 17.12
CA SER A 287 -2.81 -3.02 17.38
C SER A 287 -3.42 -3.87 18.51
N ASP A 288 -4.34 -3.35 19.29
CA ASP A 288 -5.00 -4.13 20.36
C ASP A 288 -6.41 -4.59 19.91
N GLU A 289 -6.57 -5.90 19.67
CA GLU A 289 -7.87 -6.50 19.32
C GLU A 289 -8.95 -6.19 20.36
N ARG A 290 -8.61 -6.09 21.62
CA ARG A 290 -9.55 -5.77 22.71
C ARG A 290 -10.15 -4.38 22.57
N VAL A 291 -9.45 -3.45 21.92
CA VAL A 291 -9.91 -2.08 21.69
C VAL A 291 -10.86 -2.01 20.49
N ILE A 292 -10.67 -2.86 19.50
CA ILE A 292 -11.41 -2.84 18.22
C ILE A 292 -12.51 -3.89 18.14
N ASP A 293 -12.55 -4.82 19.10
CA ASP A 293 -13.62 -5.81 19.17
C ASP A 293 -14.98 -5.15 19.37
N GLY A 294 -16.01 -5.67 18.72
CA GLY A 294 -17.36 -5.10 18.74
C GLY A 294 -17.49 -3.78 17.94
N LYS A 295 -16.53 -3.38 17.12
CA LYS A 295 -16.54 -2.08 16.44
C LYS A 295 -16.27 -2.19 14.93
N VAL A 296 -16.91 -1.34 14.16
CA VAL A 296 -16.50 -1.04 12.78
C VAL A 296 -15.17 -0.30 12.81
N VAL A 297 -14.15 -0.82 12.13
CA VAL A 297 -12.80 -0.23 12.17
C VAL A 297 -12.52 0.55 10.90
N PHE A 298 -12.30 1.85 11.05
CA PHE A 298 -11.82 2.75 10.01
C PHE A 298 -10.31 2.89 10.11
N SER A 299 -9.56 2.55 9.05
CA SER A 299 -8.11 2.45 9.16
C SER A 299 -7.39 2.73 7.85
N THR A 300 -6.07 2.84 7.94
CA THR A 300 -5.20 2.83 6.76
C THR A 300 -4.76 1.41 6.44
N PHE A 301 -4.29 1.20 5.22
CA PHE A 301 -3.79 -0.11 4.76
C PHE A 301 -2.64 -0.65 5.61
N HIS A 302 -1.75 0.22 6.09
CA HIS A 302 -0.62 -0.16 6.94
C HIS A 302 -1.07 -0.73 8.28
N SER A 303 -2.07 -0.10 8.89
CA SER A 303 -2.51 -0.46 10.25
C SER A 303 -3.35 -1.74 10.31
N VAL A 304 -3.88 -2.23 9.18
CA VAL A 304 -4.63 -3.50 9.11
C VAL A 304 -3.79 -4.68 8.65
N LYS A 305 -2.48 -4.46 8.41
CA LYS A 305 -1.59 -5.57 8.05
C LYS A 305 -1.57 -6.63 9.15
N GLY A 306 -1.66 -7.91 8.75
CA GLY A 306 -1.75 -9.05 9.66
C GLY A 306 -3.16 -9.40 10.12
N ARG A 307 -4.17 -8.55 9.86
CA ARG A 307 -5.56 -8.74 10.28
C ARG A 307 -6.46 -9.13 9.14
N GLN A 308 -7.71 -9.48 9.46
CA GLN A 308 -8.76 -9.78 8.49
C GLN A 308 -10.13 -9.49 9.09
N ARG A 309 -11.11 -9.21 8.23
CA ARG A 309 -12.53 -9.07 8.58
C ARG A 309 -13.39 -9.71 7.49
N LYS A 310 -14.66 -9.97 7.79
CA LYS A 310 -15.58 -10.53 6.78
C LYS A 310 -15.75 -9.58 5.60
N TYR A 311 -15.95 -8.31 5.89
CA TYR A 311 -16.25 -7.28 4.90
C TYR A 311 -15.22 -6.16 4.92
N VAL A 312 -14.68 -5.84 3.76
CA VAL A 312 -13.69 -4.77 3.60
C VAL A 312 -14.17 -3.80 2.53
N PHE A 313 -14.25 -2.53 2.92
CA PHE A 313 -14.56 -1.41 2.05
C PHE A 313 -13.28 -0.61 1.78
N ILE A 314 -12.87 -0.50 0.52
CA ILE A 314 -11.73 0.32 0.10
C ILE A 314 -12.29 1.60 -0.51
N VAL A 315 -12.14 2.71 0.20
CA VAL A 315 -12.62 4.04 -0.21
C VAL A 315 -11.52 4.79 -0.93
N GLY A 316 -11.86 5.40 -2.06
CA GLY A 316 -10.89 6.05 -2.94
C GLY A 316 -10.07 5.03 -3.72
N PHE A 317 -10.73 3.99 -4.25
CA PHE A 317 -10.14 3.03 -5.17
C PHE A 317 -10.10 3.61 -6.59
N ASP A 318 -9.43 4.76 -6.71
CA ASP A 318 -9.32 5.56 -7.91
C ASP A 318 -7.96 6.26 -7.99
N GLN A 319 -7.70 6.99 -9.07
CA GLN A 319 -6.41 7.64 -9.30
C GLN A 319 -6.04 8.65 -8.19
N GLY A 320 -7.02 9.18 -7.44
CA GLY A 320 -6.78 10.03 -6.27
C GLY A 320 -5.97 9.35 -5.17
N TYR A 321 -5.89 8.01 -5.17
CA TYR A 321 -5.00 7.28 -4.28
C TYR A 321 -3.53 7.71 -4.41
N PHE A 322 -3.09 8.00 -5.63
CA PHE A 322 -1.72 8.37 -5.94
C PHE A 322 -1.37 9.85 -5.67
N TYR A 323 -2.36 10.67 -5.30
CA TYR A 323 -2.14 12.11 -5.08
C TYR A 323 -1.00 12.42 -4.10
N ASN A 324 -0.85 11.58 -3.06
CA ASN A 324 0.21 11.71 -2.06
C ASN A 324 1.35 10.69 -2.24
N ALA A 325 1.32 9.87 -3.28
CA ALA A 325 2.31 8.84 -3.54
C ALA A 325 3.40 9.39 -4.48
N ARG A 326 4.55 9.75 -3.93
CA ARG A 326 5.71 10.21 -4.72
C ARG A 326 6.51 9.02 -5.24
N ASN A 327 7.00 9.12 -6.48
CA ASN A 327 7.90 8.15 -7.12
C ASN A 327 7.34 6.71 -7.19
N VAL A 328 6.03 6.55 -7.38
CA VAL A 328 5.37 5.26 -7.54
C VAL A 328 5.09 5.00 -9.02
N ASP A 329 5.39 3.80 -9.48
CA ASP A 329 4.97 3.36 -10.80
C ASP A 329 3.44 3.16 -10.83
N LEU A 330 2.74 4.03 -11.55
CA LEU A 330 1.28 4.02 -11.65
C LEU A 330 0.74 2.82 -12.42
N THR A 331 1.59 2.08 -13.13
CA THR A 331 1.22 0.89 -13.92
C THR A 331 1.26 -0.40 -13.12
N LEU A 332 1.77 -0.34 -11.89
CA LEU A 332 1.87 -1.46 -10.97
C LEU A 332 0.90 -1.30 -9.80
N CYS A 333 0.27 -2.39 -9.40
CA CYS A 333 -0.58 -2.39 -8.22
C CYS A 333 0.24 -2.11 -6.97
N PRO A 334 -0.06 -1.05 -6.20
CA PRO A 334 0.62 -0.80 -4.93
C PRO A 334 0.38 -1.92 -3.92
N ASN A 335 1.43 -2.30 -3.20
CA ASN A 335 1.34 -3.30 -2.12
C ASN A 335 0.27 -2.97 -1.09
N THR A 336 0.04 -1.69 -0.80
CA THR A 336 -1.02 -1.23 0.12
C THR A 336 -2.42 -1.64 -0.35
N LEU A 337 -2.74 -1.47 -1.64
CA LEU A 337 -4.04 -1.87 -2.19
C LEU A 337 -4.18 -3.40 -2.24
N TYR A 338 -3.12 -4.12 -2.60
CA TYR A 338 -3.09 -5.59 -2.50
C TYR A 338 -3.33 -6.05 -1.05
N VAL A 339 -2.63 -5.45 -0.09
CA VAL A 339 -2.86 -5.75 1.34
C VAL A 339 -4.30 -5.47 1.70
N GLY A 340 -4.87 -4.32 1.34
CA GLY A 340 -6.27 -3.99 1.63
C GLY A 340 -7.24 -5.02 1.05
N ALA A 341 -7.13 -5.34 -0.22
CA ALA A 341 -8.00 -6.29 -0.91
C ALA A 341 -7.93 -7.70 -0.30
N THR A 342 -6.75 -8.10 0.16
CA THR A 342 -6.53 -9.42 0.79
C THR A 342 -6.94 -9.49 2.27
N ARG A 343 -7.53 -8.44 2.84
CA ARG A 343 -8.06 -8.46 4.23
C ARG A 343 -9.48 -9.01 4.32
N ALA A 344 -10.23 -9.02 3.22
CA ALA A 344 -11.58 -9.53 3.18
C ALA A 344 -11.63 -11.06 3.21
N THR A 345 -12.63 -11.60 3.93
CA THR A 345 -12.89 -13.05 3.93
C THR A 345 -14.21 -13.41 3.28
N HIS A 346 -15.19 -12.50 3.20
CA HIS A 346 -16.53 -12.73 2.65
C HIS A 346 -16.91 -11.73 1.57
N GLY A 347 -16.74 -10.44 1.80
CA GLY A 347 -17.13 -9.39 0.87
C GLY A 347 -16.05 -8.31 0.70
N LEU A 348 -15.70 -8.01 -0.54
CA LEU A 348 -14.79 -6.92 -0.90
C LEU A 348 -15.58 -5.87 -1.68
N TYR A 349 -15.56 -4.64 -1.17
CA TYR A 349 -16.21 -3.46 -1.75
C TYR A 349 -15.16 -2.46 -2.18
N LEU A 350 -15.13 -2.12 -3.45
CA LEU A 350 -14.22 -1.15 -4.05
C LEU A 350 -15.01 0.09 -4.45
N LEU A 351 -14.61 1.25 -3.92
CA LEU A 351 -15.39 2.48 -4.02
C LEU A 351 -14.57 3.53 -4.76
N GLU A 352 -14.93 3.74 -6.01
CA GLU A 352 -14.34 4.70 -6.93
C GLU A 352 -15.18 5.98 -6.97
N ASN A 353 -14.52 7.14 -6.87
CA ASN A 353 -15.13 8.42 -7.14
C ASN A 353 -15.26 8.62 -8.67
N ASP A 354 -16.46 8.88 -9.16
CA ASP A 354 -16.73 9.04 -10.59
C ASP A 354 -16.11 10.31 -11.20
N SER A 355 -15.75 11.28 -10.35
CA SER A 355 -15.02 12.48 -10.75
C SER A 355 -13.51 12.27 -10.81
N SER A 356 -13.01 11.09 -10.40
CA SER A 356 -11.60 10.70 -10.51
C SER A 356 -11.43 9.73 -11.68
N ARG A 357 -10.20 9.65 -12.20
CA ARG A 357 -9.83 8.61 -13.17
C ARG A 357 -9.74 7.24 -12.47
N PRO A 358 -10.04 6.15 -13.17
CA PRO A 358 -9.75 4.81 -12.68
C PRO A 358 -8.26 4.62 -12.39
N LEU A 359 -7.94 3.67 -11.51
CA LEU A 359 -6.55 3.30 -11.24
C LEU A 359 -5.88 2.78 -12.52
N SER A 360 -4.76 3.40 -12.89
CA SER A 360 -4.05 3.12 -14.13
C SER A 360 -3.41 1.72 -14.21
N PHE A 361 -3.20 1.08 -13.08
CA PHE A 361 -2.68 -0.29 -13.05
C PHE A 361 -3.75 -1.37 -13.33
N LEU A 362 -5.04 -1.04 -13.27
CA LEU A 362 -6.11 -1.98 -13.55
C LEU A 362 -6.01 -2.49 -14.99
N LYS A 363 -6.05 -3.80 -15.15
CA LYS A 363 -5.84 -4.45 -16.46
C LYS A 363 -7.10 -4.50 -17.31
N GLN A 364 -8.26 -4.30 -16.69
CA GLN A 364 -9.55 -4.24 -17.38
C GLN A 364 -10.18 -2.87 -17.18
N ASN A 365 -10.81 -2.36 -18.24
CA ASN A 365 -11.64 -1.17 -18.13
C ASN A 365 -13.02 -1.51 -17.51
N HIS A 366 -13.79 -0.49 -17.16
CA HIS A 366 -15.09 -0.65 -16.52
C HIS A 366 -16.11 -1.45 -17.33
N HIS A 367 -16.01 -1.39 -18.67
CA HIS A 367 -16.89 -2.16 -19.55
C HIS A 367 -16.60 -3.66 -19.45
N GLU A 368 -15.33 -4.03 -19.48
CA GLU A 368 -14.88 -5.42 -19.33
C GLU A 368 -15.17 -5.95 -17.93
N MET A 369 -14.93 -5.14 -16.89
CA MET A 369 -15.27 -5.51 -15.50
C MET A 369 -16.75 -5.81 -15.35
N LYS A 370 -17.63 -5.04 -15.99
CA LYS A 370 -19.08 -5.25 -15.93
C LYS A 370 -19.54 -6.57 -16.57
N GLN A 371 -18.75 -7.12 -17.48
CA GLN A 371 -19.04 -8.41 -18.14
C GLN A 371 -18.46 -9.60 -17.36
N SER A 372 -17.69 -9.36 -16.31
CA SER A 372 -17.02 -10.39 -15.53
C SER A 372 -18.02 -11.08 -14.59
N ASP A 373 -17.89 -12.41 -14.45
CA ASP A 373 -18.70 -13.23 -13.53
C ASP A 373 -18.29 -13.08 -12.05
N TYR A 374 -17.15 -12.47 -11.78
CA TYR A 374 -16.57 -12.29 -10.46
C TYR A 374 -16.64 -10.85 -9.93
N ILE A 375 -17.22 -9.92 -10.69
CA ILE A 375 -17.42 -8.52 -10.30
C ILE A 375 -18.92 -8.17 -10.40
N ASP A 376 -19.49 -7.63 -9.33
CA ASP A 376 -20.79 -6.96 -9.33
C ASP A 376 -20.54 -5.45 -9.50
N PHE A 377 -20.52 -4.98 -10.72
CA PHE A 377 -20.22 -3.60 -11.05
C PHE A 377 -21.47 -2.71 -10.95
N LYS A 378 -21.48 -1.81 -9.98
CA LYS A 378 -22.56 -0.86 -9.71
C LYS A 378 -22.16 0.56 -10.13
N GLY A 379 -21.92 0.73 -11.41
CA GLY A 379 -21.52 1.99 -12.01
C GLY A 379 -22.68 2.71 -12.71
N MET A 380 -22.32 3.72 -13.51
CA MET A 380 -23.26 4.38 -14.43
C MET A 380 -23.76 3.42 -15.49
N PRO A 381 -24.97 3.64 -16.07
CA PRO A 381 -25.46 2.86 -17.18
C PRO A 381 -24.46 2.83 -18.35
N GLN A 382 -24.44 1.71 -19.09
CA GLN A 382 -23.50 1.44 -20.16
C GLN A 382 -23.49 2.53 -21.26
N THR A 383 -24.64 3.14 -21.54
CA THR A 383 -24.80 4.25 -22.49
C THR A 383 -24.04 5.52 -22.08
N ILE A 384 -23.97 5.79 -20.79
CA ILE A 384 -23.23 6.95 -20.26
C ILE A 384 -21.73 6.65 -20.23
N PHE A 385 -21.34 5.39 -20.01
CA PHE A 385 -19.94 4.96 -20.08
C PHE A 385 -19.34 5.10 -21.46
N HIS A 386 -20.03 4.65 -22.51
CA HIS A 386 -19.55 4.80 -23.88
C HIS A 386 -19.44 6.26 -24.31
N THR A 387 -20.32 7.10 -23.81
CA THR A 387 -20.25 8.54 -24.06
C THR A 387 -19.10 9.16 -23.29
N TRP A 388 -18.88 8.68 -22.07
CA TRP A 388 -17.84 9.22 -21.19
C TRP A 388 -16.43 8.76 -21.59
N GLU A 389 -16.21 7.49 -21.97
CA GLU A 389 -14.94 7.01 -22.55
C GLU A 389 -14.63 7.69 -23.90
N LYS A 390 -15.66 7.99 -24.69
CA LYS A 390 -15.52 8.79 -25.92
C LYS A 390 -15.32 10.27 -25.64
N GLU A 391 -15.88 10.79 -24.55
CA GLU A 391 -15.68 12.15 -24.08
C GLU A 391 -14.40 12.29 -23.27
N GLU A 392 -13.93 11.26 -22.53
CA GLU A 392 -12.58 11.24 -21.95
C GLU A 392 -11.50 11.24 -23.04
N ALA A 393 -11.71 10.50 -24.12
CA ALA A 393 -10.84 10.60 -25.29
C ALA A 393 -10.93 11.95 -26.00
N LYS A 394 -11.95 12.77 -25.70
CA LYS A 394 -12.15 14.13 -26.22
C LYS A 394 -11.98 15.23 -25.16
N ASN A 395 -12.30 14.95 -23.92
CA ASN A 395 -12.06 15.80 -22.75
C ASN A 395 -10.79 15.29 -22.06
N GLU A 396 -9.67 15.40 -22.73
CA GLU A 396 -8.42 15.77 -22.07
C GLU A 396 -8.80 16.80 -21.01
N ILE A 397 -8.22 16.71 -19.81
CA ILE A 397 -8.44 17.63 -18.71
C ILE A 397 -8.71 19.02 -19.28
N GLN A 398 -9.87 19.60 -19.02
CA GLN A 398 -10.18 20.92 -19.53
C GLN A 398 -9.09 21.86 -19.07
N THR A 399 -8.27 22.26 -20.00
CA THR A 399 -7.18 23.20 -19.78
C THR A 399 -7.62 24.51 -20.37
N TYR A 400 -7.50 25.56 -19.60
CA TYR A 400 -7.80 26.91 -20.07
C TYR A 400 -6.49 27.54 -20.55
N TYR A 401 -6.53 28.05 -21.77
CA TYR A 401 -5.45 28.83 -22.32
C TYR A 401 -5.74 30.28 -22.02
N VAL A 402 -4.88 30.88 -21.23
CA VAL A 402 -4.98 32.31 -20.89
C VAL A 402 -3.75 33.03 -21.38
N THR A 403 -3.94 34.14 -22.03
CA THR A 403 -2.85 35.04 -22.39
C THR A 403 -2.34 35.77 -21.17
N VAL A 404 -1.11 36.26 -21.20
CA VAL A 404 -0.58 37.14 -20.13
C VAL A 404 -1.52 38.32 -19.88
N THR A 405 -2.10 38.87 -20.95
CA THR A 405 -3.07 39.96 -20.85
C THR A 405 -4.34 39.55 -20.10
N ASP A 406 -4.79 38.32 -20.26
CA ASP A 406 -5.96 37.83 -19.53
C ASP A 406 -5.64 37.57 -18.07
N LEU A 407 -4.47 37.05 -17.76
CA LEU A 407 -4.00 36.84 -16.38
C LEU A 407 -3.89 38.15 -15.62
N ILE A 408 -3.40 39.20 -16.25
CA ILE A 408 -3.30 40.55 -15.68
C ILE A 408 -4.66 41.09 -15.19
N LYS A 409 -5.75 40.74 -15.87
CA LYS A 409 -7.11 41.15 -15.47
C LYS A 409 -7.59 40.56 -14.14
N PHE A 410 -6.99 39.45 -13.72
CA PHE A 410 -7.37 38.74 -12.50
C PHE A 410 -6.42 39.00 -11.33
N VAL A 411 -5.39 39.82 -11.51
CA VAL A 411 -4.37 40.11 -10.50
C VAL A 411 -4.53 41.55 -9.99
N SER A 412 -4.48 41.73 -8.67
CA SER A 412 -4.50 43.06 -8.09
C SER A 412 -3.25 43.88 -8.47
N GLU A 413 -3.36 45.19 -8.53
CA GLU A 413 -2.27 46.11 -8.88
C GLU A 413 -1.00 45.85 -8.07
N ASP A 414 -1.11 45.59 -6.76
CA ASP A 414 0.00 45.35 -5.85
C ASP A 414 0.79 44.06 -6.23
N VAL A 415 0.08 43.05 -6.67
CA VAL A 415 0.71 41.79 -7.11
C VAL A 415 1.28 41.91 -8.51
N LEU A 416 0.64 42.74 -9.35
CA LEU A 416 1.09 43.00 -10.71
C LEU A 416 2.47 43.69 -10.72
N GLU A 417 2.70 44.65 -9.84
CA GLU A 417 4.00 45.31 -9.68
C GLU A 417 5.08 44.30 -9.26
N GLU A 418 4.74 43.36 -8.40
CA GLU A 418 5.69 42.34 -7.90
C GLU A 418 6.04 41.28 -8.96
N ILE A 419 5.08 40.90 -9.80
CA ILE A 419 5.29 39.83 -10.82
C ILE A 419 5.66 40.36 -12.22
N SER A 420 5.42 41.64 -12.51
CA SER A 420 5.72 42.24 -13.81
C SER A 420 7.17 41.99 -14.27
N PRO A 421 8.21 42.18 -13.45
CA PRO A 421 9.59 41.89 -13.87
C PRO A 421 9.81 40.41 -14.21
N ILE A 422 9.00 39.52 -13.65
CA ILE A 422 9.07 38.08 -13.87
C ILE A 422 8.37 37.74 -15.21
N ILE A 423 7.21 38.31 -15.43
CA ILE A 423 6.46 38.21 -16.68
C ILE A 423 7.29 38.71 -17.86
N ASP A 424 7.90 39.89 -17.70
CA ASP A 424 8.76 40.49 -18.71
C ASP A 424 9.95 39.59 -19.07
N ARG A 425 10.57 38.92 -18.10
CA ARG A 425 11.66 37.99 -18.38
C ARG A 425 11.24 36.73 -19.14
N ILE A 426 10.03 36.26 -18.92
CA ILE A 426 9.53 35.04 -19.57
C ILE A 426 9.07 35.34 -20.99
N PHE A 427 8.45 36.50 -21.21
CA PHE A 427 7.70 36.80 -22.42
C PHE A 427 8.33 37.81 -23.38
N ILE A 428 9.40 38.52 -23.02
CA ILE A 428 10.03 39.57 -23.86
C ILE A 428 11.07 39.01 -24.85
N THR A 429 11.22 37.77 -25.07
CA THR A 429 12.26 37.31 -26.02
C THR A 429 11.83 37.16 -27.46
N GLU A 430 10.60 37.48 -27.82
CA GLU A 430 10.19 37.43 -29.25
C GLU A 430 9.37 38.66 -29.69
N THR A 431 9.87 39.29 -30.73
CA THR A 431 9.15 40.32 -31.50
C THR A 431 7.76 39.83 -31.87
N PRO A 432 6.73 40.67 -31.76
CA PRO A 432 5.39 40.33 -32.17
C PRO A 432 5.36 40.10 -33.69
N VAL A 433 5.44 38.87 -34.10
CA VAL A 433 5.02 38.47 -35.43
C VAL A 433 3.51 38.27 -35.33
N GLU A 434 2.76 39.05 -36.07
CA GLU A 434 1.34 38.80 -36.35
C GLU A 434 1.19 37.40 -36.95
N LYS A 435 1.15 36.39 -36.15
CA LYS A 435 0.72 35.05 -36.52
C LYS A 435 -0.50 34.73 -35.68
N GLU A 436 -1.51 34.18 -36.37
CA GLU A 436 -2.60 33.48 -35.70
C GLU A 436 -2.03 32.72 -34.52
N VAL A 437 -2.53 33.03 -33.34
CA VAL A 437 -2.10 32.42 -32.09
C VAL A 437 -2.31 30.93 -32.24
N ASN A 438 -1.24 30.23 -32.56
CA ASN A 438 -1.27 28.77 -32.54
C ASN A 438 -1.41 28.40 -31.05
N ILE A 439 -2.62 28.02 -30.69
CA ILE A 439 -2.92 27.51 -29.36
C ILE A 439 -1.91 26.41 -29.07
N PRO A 440 -1.13 26.53 -28.00
CA PRO A 440 -0.12 25.55 -27.69
C PRO A 440 -0.77 24.18 -27.57
N LYS A 441 -0.18 23.21 -28.22
CA LYS A 441 -0.66 21.85 -28.18
C LYS A 441 -0.20 21.24 -26.86
N ILE A 442 -1.04 21.34 -25.87
CA ILE A 442 -0.81 20.59 -24.62
C ILE A 442 -1.11 19.15 -24.92
N VAL A 443 -0.11 18.33 -24.83
CA VAL A 443 -0.22 16.92 -25.12
C VAL A 443 -0.85 16.20 -23.95
N GLU A 444 -0.51 16.57 -22.72
CA GLU A 444 -1.06 15.93 -21.55
C GLU A 444 -0.87 16.75 -20.29
N VAL A 445 -1.89 16.73 -19.44
CA VAL A 445 -1.79 17.19 -18.05
C VAL A 445 -2.11 16.00 -17.17
N ARG A 446 -1.10 15.41 -16.55
CA ARG A 446 -1.26 14.36 -15.53
C ARG A 446 -0.86 14.91 -14.19
N ASN A 447 -1.69 14.67 -13.18
CA ASN A 447 -1.40 15.10 -11.81
C ASN A 447 -0.96 16.57 -11.71
N GLY A 448 -1.54 17.43 -12.54
CA GLY A 448 -1.17 18.82 -12.56
C GLY A 448 0.12 19.17 -13.33
N LEU A 449 0.73 18.22 -14.01
CA LEU A 449 1.92 18.47 -14.84
C LEU A 449 1.56 18.74 -16.28
N PHE A 450 2.28 19.67 -16.90
CA PHE A 450 2.20 19.96 -18.32
C PHE A 450 3.39 19.36 -19.05
N GLU A 451 3.15 18.71 -20.18
CA GLU A 451 4.24 18.13 -20.95
C GLU A 451 4.97 19.19 -21.79
N ASP A 452 4.25 19.94 -22.60
CA ASP A 452 4.84 20.98 -23.44
C ASP A 452 3.83 22.09 -23.75
N VAL A 453 4.31 23.31 -23.82
CA VAL A 453 3.61 24.48 -24.31
C VAL A 453 4.41 25.08 -25.44
N SER A 454 3.87 25.08 -26.65
CA SER A 454 4.55 25.54 -27.85
C SER A 454 4.46 27.05 -28.10
N ASP A 455 3.58 27.75 -27.40
CA ASP A 455 3.36 29.17 -27.52
C ASP A 455 3.74 29.89 -26.21
N LEU A 456 4.62 30.89 -26.34
CA LEU A 456 5.08 31.71 -25.24
C LEU A 456 4.07 32.79 -24.82
N ASN A 457 3.07 33.06 -25.66
CA ASN A 457 2.05 34.05 -25.34
C ASN A 457 0.89 33.49 -24.50
N GLY A 458 0.90 32.16 -24.26
CA GLY A 458 -0.10 31.48 -23.45
C GLY A 458 0.52 30.62 -22.37
N ILE A 459 -0.16 30.56 -21.23
CA ILE A 459 0.13 29.65 -20.15
C ILE A 459 -1.02 28.66 -20.06
N ALA A 460 -0.73 27.39 -20.14
CA ALA A 460 -1.73 26.37 -19.93
C ALA A 460 -1.90 26.07 -18.44
N ILE A 461 -3.13 26.15 -17.97
CA ILE A 461 -3.48 25.95 -16.57
C ILE A 461 -4.55 24.85 -16.50
N PRO A 462 -4.38 23.86 -15.61
CA PRO A 462 -5.44 22.87 -15.37
C PRO A 462 -6.73 23.54 -14.94
N SER A 463 -7.86 23.05 -15.40
CA SER A 463 -9.19 23.61 -15.08
C SER A 463 -9.43 23.76 -13.58
N MET A 464 -8.85 22.88 -12.76
CA MET A 464 -8.96 22.93 -11.31
C MET A 464 -8.37 24.21 -10.67
N TYR A 465 -7.49 24.93 -11.38
CA TYR A 465 -6.90 26.18 -10.89
C TYR A 465 -7.51 27.43 -11.53
N TYR A 466 -8.36 27.27 -12.54
CA TYR A 466 -8.96 28.40 -13.25
C TYR A 466 -9.85 29.24 -12.33
N ASP A 467 -10.67 28.57 -11.52
CA ASP A 467 -11.55 29.26 -10.57
C ASP A 467 -10.76 30.00 -9.47
N ASP A 468 -9.60 29.44 -9.07
CA ASP A 468 -8.71 30.08 -8.12
C ASP A 468 -8.06 31.34 -8.72
N ILE A 469 -7.76 31.36 -9.99
CA ILE A 469 -7.22 32.54 -10.70
C ILE A 469 -8.28 33.63 -10.81
N GLN A 470 -9.54 33.27 -11.02
CA GLN A 470 -10.64 34.21 -11.05
C GLN A 470 -11.01 34.76 -9.68
N GLY A 471 -10.62 34.10 -8.61
CA GLY A 471 -10.79 34.52 -7.23
C GLY A 471 -9.64 35.38 -6.74
N GLU A 472 -9.69 36.69 -6.96
CA GLU A 472 -8.77 37.73 -6.46
C GLU A 472 -7.38 37.29 -5.92
N LYS A 473 -7.17 37.32 -4.58
CA LYS A 473 -5.88 37.05 -3.93
C LYS A 473 -5.36 35.63 -4.13
N ARG A 474 -6.24 34.66 -4.22
CA ARG A 474 -5.84 33.25 -4.33
C ARG A 474 -5.34 32.94 -5.74
N GLY A 475 -6.04 33.47 -6.74
CA GLY A 475 -5.59 33.34 -8.12
C GLY A 475 -4.22 33.96 -8.37
N ALA A 476 -3.98 35.15 -7.77
CA ALA A 476 -2.69 35.82 -7.85
C ALA A 476 -1.55 35.00 -7.22
N THR A 477 -1.81 34.34 -6.08
CA THR A 477 -0.82 33.49 -5.42
C THR A 477 -0.48 32.27 -6.27
N VAL A 478 -1.49 31.60 -6.80
CA VAL A 478 -1.29 30.44 -7.70
C VAL A 478 -0.48 30.83 -8.93
N LEU A 479 -0.85 31.93 -9.58
CA LEU A 479 -0.11 32.45 -10.73
C LEU A 479 1.35 32.75 -10.41
N LYS A 480 1.62 33.42 -9.29
CA LYS A 480 2.98 33.75 -8.84
C LYS A 480 3.82 32.48 -8.64
N GLU A 481 3.26 31.48 -7.96
CA GLU A 481 3.95 30.19 -7.75
C GLU A 481 4.24 29.48 -9.08
N MET A 482 3.27 29.45 -9.98
CA MET A 482 3.44 28.84 -11.30
C MET A 482 4.54 29.54 -12.11
N ILE A 483 4.58 30.87 -12.14
CA ILE A 483 5.61 31.65 -12.83
C ILE A 483 6.98 31.41 -12.19
N GLN A 484 7.07 31.40 -10.85
CA GLN A 484 8.34 31.12 -10.16
C GLN A 484 8.88 29.73 -10.42
N LEU A 485 8.02 28.73 -10.52
CA LEU A 485 8.41 27.36 -10.85
C LEU A 485 8.90 27.27 -12.29
N ALA A 486 8.20 27.87 -13.23
CA ALA A 486 8.61 27.94 -14.64
C ALA A 486 9.98 28.58 -14.79
N LEU A 487 10.28 29.66 -14.07
CA LEU A 487 11.58 30.34 -14.11
C LEU A 487 12.72 29.49 -13.54
N LYS A 488 12.46 28.68 -12.52
CA LYS A 488 13.48 27.79 -11.94
C LYS A 488 13.88 26.65 -12.89
N GLU A 489 13.00 26.28 -13.79
CA GLU A 489 13.19 25.10 -14.66
C GLU A 489 13.59 25.43 -16.08
N THR A 490 13.39 26.66 -16.55
CA THR A 490 13.79 27.09 -17.87
C THR A 490 15.30 27.20 -18.00
N LYS A 491 15.90 26.24 -18.68
CA LYS A 491 17.24 26.44 -19.29
C LYS A 491 17.06 27.25 -20.59
N PRO A 492 17.99 28.14 -20.91
CA PRO A 492 17.93 28.89 -22.18
C PRO A 492 17.70 27.94 -23.38
N GLY A 493 16.65 28.16 -24.14
CA GLY A 493 16.30 27.39 -25.34
C GLY A 493 15.35 26.21 -25.19
N ARG A 494 14.76 25.98 -24.01
CA ARG A 494 13.68 24.99 -23.85
C ARG A 494 12.38 25.65 -23.46
N HIS A 495 11.39 25.55 -24.33
CA HIS A 495 10.03 26.04 -24.13
C HIS A 495 9.16 25.03 -23.38
N THR A 496 9.66 24.48 -22.27
CA THR A 496 8.84 23.61 -21.42
C THR A 496 8.20 24.49 -20.37
N PHE A 497 6.96 24.85 -20.60
CA PHE A 497 6.22 25.69 -19.69
C PHE A 497 5.61 24.84 -18.58
N LEU A 498 5.81 25.26 -17.36
CA LEU A 498 5.03 24.81 -16.20
C LEU A 498 4.97 23.29 -16.03
N LYS A 499 6.03 22.59 -16.42
CA LYS A 499 6.07 21.13 -16.30
C LYS A 499 5.85 20.62 -14.87
N ARG A 500 6.02 21.50 -13.86
CA ARG A 500 5.87 21.18 -12.44
C ARG A 500 5.16 22.25 -11.63
N ALA A 501 4.48 23.16 -12.27
CA ALA A 501 3.82 24.25 -11.56
C ALA A 501 2.65 23.80 -10.70
N VAL A 502 2.25 22.56 -10.77
CA VAL A 502 1.02 22.03 -10.18
C VAL A 502 1.23 20.74 -9.40
N GLU A 503 2.49 20.32 -9.18
CA GLU A 503 2.81 19.25 -8.23
C GLU A 503 2.49 19.64 -6.75
#